data_e3dd7f94f76b98c5187fed4d43540513
#
_entry.id   e3dd7f94f76b98c5187fed4d43540513
#
_cell.length_a   1.000
_cell.length_b   1.000
_cell.length_c   1.000
_cell.angle_alpha   90.00
_cell.angle_beta   90.00
_cell.angle_gamma   90.00
#
_symmetry.space_group_name_H-M   'P 1'
#
loop_
_entity.id
_entity.type
_entity.pdbx_description
1 polymer ?
#
loop_
_entity_poly.entity_id
_entity_poly.type
_entity_poly.pdbx_seq_one_letter_code
_entity_poly.pdbx_strand_id
1 'polypeptide(L)'
;MPETKPLRGPKPLAPGDRPARRVVRLVVNGQERQVAVRPSDVLLDTLRNELGLTGTTRGCDMGTCGCCTVHLDGVPTLSCLTLSLLAEGKDVRTIESVAPGPELHPVQRAFLSQGGSQCGFCTPGFIMTSVALLERNPKPDDAEIRFAISGNMCRCTGYNKIVEAVKVAAAELRGEIRPGPAPAGPWAPHGPHDKPRTKAARRPGSGGEGPR
;
A
#
# COMPACT_ATOMS: atom_id res chain seq x y z
N MET A 1 28.66 -11.43 -41.96
CA MET A 1 27.63 -10.96 -41.02
C MET A 1 27.73 -9.44 -40.97
N PRO A 2 26.65 -8.66 -41.22
CA PRO A 2 26.74 -7.20 -41.09
C PRO A 2 26.95 -6.80 -39.66
N GLU A 3 27.96 -5.97 -39.39
CA GLU A 3 28.22 -5.40 -38.08
C GLU A 3 27.01 -4.60 -37.62
N THR A 4 26.36 -5.05 -36.55
CA THR A 4 25.27 -4.29 -35.91
C THR A 4 25.88 -3.11 -35.16
N LYS A 5 25.69 -1.91 -35.71
CA LYS A 5 26.06 -0.66 -35.02
C LYS A 5 25.36 -0.60 -33.66
N PRO A 6 26.10 -0.41 -32.56
CA PRO A 6 25.46 -0.36 -31.22
C PRO A 6 24.44 0.79 -31.20
N LEU A 7 23.23 0.48 -30.73
CA LEU A 7 22.19 1.48 -30.49
C LEU A 7 22.71 2.47 -29.45
N ARG A 8 22.93 3.71 -29.86
CA ARG A 8 23.23 4.79 -28.91
C ARG A 8 21.96 5.06 -28.10
N GLY A 9 22.05 4.85 -26.81
CA GLY A 9 20.99 5.26 -25.87
C GLY A 9 20.67 6.76 -26.02
N PRO A 10 19.48 7.21 -25.61
CA PRO A 10 19.14 8.62 -25.64
C PRO A 10 20.16 9.44 -24.85
N LYS A 11 20.56 10.59 -25.42
CA LYS A 11 21.48 11.51 -24.76
C LYS A 11 20.86 11.98 -23.43
N PRO A 12 21.60 11.95 -22.30
CA PRO A 12 21.09 12.51 -21.05
C PRO A 12 20.65 13.97 -21.24
N LEU A 13 19.48 14.32 -20.72
CA LEU A 13 18.97 15.69 -20.75
C LEU A 13 19.88 16.61 -19.93
N ALA A 14 20.26 17.75 -20.48
CA ALA A 14 20.99 18.78 -19.73
C ALA A 14 20.11 19.29 -18.55
N PRO A 15 20.70 19.85 -17.48
CA PRO A 15 19.92 20.34 -16.34
C PRO A 15 18.81 21.34 -16.68
N GLY A 16 18.95 22.11 -17.79
CA GLY A 16 17.93 23.03 -18.29
C GLY A 16 16.86 22.41 -19.19
N ASP A 17 17.06 21.19 -19.69
CA ASP A 17 16.16 20.51 -20.63
C ASP A 17 15.07 19.68 -19.91
N ARG A 18 15.01 19.73 -18.57
CA ARG A 18 13.96 19.02 -17.85
C ARG A 18 12.61 19.68 -18.12
N PRO A 19 11.58 18.90 -18.52
CA PRO A 19 10.27 19.46 -18.79
C PRO A 19 9.73 20.19 -17.55
N ALA A 20 9.10 21.33 -17.80
CA ALA A 20 8.49 22.14 -16.73
C ALA A 20 7.43 21.33 -15.97
N ARG A 21 7.29 21.60 -14.67
CA ARG A 21 6.20 21.05 -13.88
C ARG A 21 4.88 21.69 -14.33
N ARG A 22 3.85 20.87 -14.43
CA ARG A 22 2.47 21.30 -14.70
C ARG A 22 1.64 21.05 -13.45
N VAL A 23 0.80 22.02 -13.07
CA VAL A 23 -0.18 21.83 -12.00
C VAL A 23 -1.33 20.98 -12.53
N VAL A 24 -1.62 19.86 -11.88
CA VAL A 24 -2.75 18.97 -12.13
C VAL A 24 -3.70 18.97 -10.95
N ARG A 25 -4.99 18.74 -11.21
CA ARG A 25 -6.01 18.57 -10.19
C ARG A 25 -6.35 17.09 -10.07
N LEU A 26 -6.17 16.55 -8.87
CA LEU A 26 -6.48 15.17 -8.52
C LEU A 26 -7.57 15.17 -7.46
N VAL A 27 -8.53 14.27 -7.55
CA VAL A 27 -9.42 13.96 -6.44
C VAL A 27 -8.82 12.77 -5.71
N VAL A 28 -8.25 12.99 -4.51
CA VAL A 28 -7.57 11.94 -3.77
C VAL A 28 -8.29 11.74 -2.43
N ASN A 29 -8.80 10.52 -2.22
CA ASN A 29 -9.58 10.15 -1.03
C ASN A 29 -10.74 11.12 -0.76
N GLY A 30 -11.46 11.49 -1.84
CA GLY A 30 -12.59 12.43 -1.79
C GLY A 30 -12.21 13.89 -1.61
N GLN A 31 -10.92 14.24 -1.64
CA GLN A 31 -10.44 15.61 -1.49
C GLN A 31 -9.76 16.10 -2.76
N GLU A 32 -10.16 17.29 -3.23
CA GLU A 32 -9.48 17.93 -4.35
C GLU A 32 -8.08 18.41 -3.95
N ARG A 33 -7.08 18.04 -4.73
CA ARG A 33 -5.66 18.36 -4.50
C ARG A 33 -5.06 18.94 -5.78
N GLN A 34 -4.26 19.98 -5.63
CA GLN A 34 -3.47 20.57 -6.72
C GLN A 34 -2.00 20.23 -6.49
N VAL A 35 -1.38 19.61 -7.47
CA VAL A 35 0.01 19.13 -7.37
C VAL A 35 0.78 19.49 -8.62
N ALA A 36 2.00 20.00 -8.45
CA ALA A 36 2.89 20.28 -9.57
C ALA A 36 3.70 19.03 -9.94
N VAL A 37 3.43 18.46 -11.11
CA VAL A 37 4.06 17.22 -11.59
C VAL A 37 4.78 17.42 -12.91
N ARG A 38 5.80 16.63 -13.17
CA ARG A 38 6.43 16.53 -14.50
C ARG A 38 5.68 15.49 -15.35
N PRO A 39 5.79 15.56 -16.68
CA PRO A 39 5.19 14.55 -17.56
C PRO A 39 5.62 13.10 -17.27
N SER A 40 6.81 12.92 -16.71
CA SER A 40 7.38 11.61 -16.36
C SER A 40 7.04 11.13 -14.95
N ASP A 41 6.41 11.97 -14.10
CA ASP A 41 6.16 11.61 -12.71
C ASP A 41 5.03 10.57 -12.64
N VAL A 42 5.30 9.46 -11.96
CA VAL A 42 4.30 8.41 -11.72
C VAL A 42 3.41 8.76 -10.53
N LEU A 43 2.19 8.27 -10.57
CA LEU A 43 1.17 8.54 -9.54
C LEU A 43 1.67 8.13 -8.13
N LEU A 44 2.39 7.01 -8.04
CA LEU A 44 2.99 6.56 -6.77
C LEU A 44 3.88 7.63 -6.13
N ASP A 45 4.75 8.27 -6.91
CA ASP A 45 5.64 9.32 -6.40
C ASP A 45 4.86 10.56 -5.96
N THR A 46 3.85 10.94 -6.73
CA THR A 46 2.97 12.06 -6.39
C THR A 46 2.22 11.80 -5.09
N LEU A 47 1.64 10.61 -4.92
CA LEU A 47 0.93 10.25 -3.68
C LEU A 47 1.86 10.29 -2.47
N ARG A 48 3.03 9.68 -2.57
CA ARG A 48 3.96 9.53 -1.44
C ARG A 48 4.74 10.80 -1.11
N ASN A 49 5.31 11.45 -2.14
CA ASN A 49 6.29 12.52 -1.93
C ASN A 49 5.67 13.91 -1.93
N GLU A 50 4.64 14.13 -2.75
CA GLU A 50 4.00 15.44 -2.85
C GLU A 50 2.77 15.54 -1.92
N LEU A 51 2.01 14.44 -1.74
CA LEU A 51 0.80 14.43 -0.91
C LEU A 51 0.99 13.80 0.47
N GLY A 52 2.14 13.18 0.76
CA GLY A 52 2.45 12.56 2.05
C GLY A 52 1.67 11.27 2.34
N LEU A 53 0.99 10.68 1.33
CA LEU A 53 0.22 9.43 1.46
C LEU A 53 1.16 8.22 1.32
N THR A 54 1.78 7.83 2.41
CA THR A 54 2.87 6.84 2.44
C THR A 54 2.40 5.39 2.55
N GLY A 55 1.11 5.15 2.79
CA GLY A 55 0.55 3.80 2.91
C GLY A 55 0.63 2.99 1.61
N THR A 56 0.58 3.65 0.45
CA THR A 56 0.87 3.00 -0.84
C THR A 56 2.38 2.77 -0.96
N THR A 57 2.82 1.50 -0.96
CA THR A 57 4.24 1.15 -0.88
C THR A 57 4.87 0.85 -2.25
N ARG A 58 6.19 1.09 -2.36
CA ARG A 58 6.99 0.82 -3.56
C ARG A 58 7.79 -0.47 -3.39
N GLY A 59 7.40 -1.56 -4.09
CA GLY A 59 8.05 -2.86 -3.97
C GLY A 59 8.95 -3.26 -5.14
N CYS A 60 8.70 -2.78 -6.37
CA CYS A 60 9.44 -3.26 -7.54
C CYS A 60 9.70 -2.24 -8.66
N ASP A 61 8.86 -1.24 -8.89
CA ASP A 61 8.89 -0.29 -10.04
C ASP A 61 8.73 -0.92 -11.45
N MET A 62 8.35 -2.17 -11.53
CA MET A 62 8.18 -2.88 -12.82
C MET A 62 6.80 -3.52 -12.99
N GLY A 63 5.83 -3.16 -12.13
CA GLY A 63 4.45 -3.62 -12.25
C GLY A 63 4.17 -5.06 -11.82
N THR A 64 5.11 -5.74 -11.16
CA THR A 64 4.98 -7.17 -10.82
C THR A 64 4.49 -7.44 -9.40
N CYS A 65 4.76 -6.54 -8.43
CA CYS A 65 4.53 -6.86 -7.01
C CYS A 65 3.16 -6.45 -6.47
N GLY A 66 2.43 -5.55 -7.12
CA GLY A 66 1.12 -5.07 -6.68
C GLY A 66 1.08 -4.27 -5.37
N CYS A 67 2.22 -4.03 -4.70
CA CYS A 67 2.25 -3.28 -3.43
C CYS A 67 1.75 -1.83 -3.58
N CYS A 68 1.86 -1.27 -4.78
CA CYS A 68 1.46 0.09 -5.11
C CYS A 68 0.03 0.21 -5.63
N THR A 69 -0.81 -0.81 -5.45
CA THR A 69 -2.20 -0.78 -5.92
C THR A 69 -3.00 0.32 -5.21
N VAL A 70 -3.65 1.14 -6.03
CA VAL A 70 -4.65 2.14 -5.64
C VAL A 70 -5.91 1.91 -6.48
N HIS A 71 -7.05 2.52 -6.14
CA HIS A 71 -8.18 2.56 -7.09
C HIS A 71 -8.12 3.87 -7.88
N LEU A 72 -8.31 3.76 -9.18
CA LEU A 72 -8.49 4.88 -10.09
C LEU A 72 -9.88 4.73 -10.72
N ASP A 73 -10.80 5.62 -10.38
CA ASP A 73 -12.23 5.51 -10.75
C ASP A 73 -12.83 4.13 -10.34
N GLY A 74 -12.48 3.64 -9.14
CA GLY A 74 -12.90 2.33 -8.62
C GLY A 74 -12.16 1.12 -9.17
N VAL A 75 -11.24 1.29 -10.15
CA VAL A 75 -10.50 0.19 -10.77
C VAL A 75 -9.13 0.03 -10.09
N PRO A 76 -8.77 -1.19 -9.60
CA PRO A 76 -7.45 -1.46 -9.06
C PRO A 76 -6.36 -1.18 -10.10
N THR A 77 -5.46 -0.28 -9.79
CA THR A 77 -4.46 0.24 -10.72
C THR A 77 -3.09 0.31 -10.06
N LEU A 78 -2.04 -0.03 -10.80
CA LEU A 78 -0.65 0.03 -10.32
C LEU A 78 -0.13 1.48 -10.44
N SER A 79 -0.08 2.20 -9.34
CA SER A 79 0.34 3.60 -9.33
C SER A 79 1.79 3.83 -9.75
N CYS A 80 2.67 2.83 -9.65
CA CYS A 80 4.06 2.91 -10.13
C CYS A 80 4.18 2.90 -11.67
N LEU A 81 3.14 2.46 -12.39
CA LEU A 81 3.09 2.45 -13.87
C LEU A 81 2.11 3.48 -14.43
N THR A 82 1.42 4.21 -13.58
CA THR A 82 0.45 5.23 -13.97
C THR A 82 1.10 6.60 -13.90
N LEU A 83 1.10 7.35 -15.00
CA LEU A 83 1.57 8.74 -14.98
C LEU A 83 0.56 9.61 -14.23
N SER A 84 1.06 10.53 -13.41
CA SER A 84 0.22 11.44 -12.62
C SER A 84 -0.70 12.30 -13.48
N LEU A 85 -0.26 12.67 -14.70
CA LEU A 85 -1.08 13.40 -15.66
C LEU A 85 -2.33 12.62 -16.11
N LEU A 86 -2.27 11.28 -16.15
CA LEU A 86 -3.40 10.44 -16.56
C LEU A 86 -4.45 10.30 -15.45
N ALA A 87 -4.11 10.69 -14.24
CA ALA A 87 -5.03 10.71 -13.11
C ALA A 87 -5.74 12.06 -12.95
N GLU A 88 -5.45 13.06 -13.79
CA GLU A 88 -6.10 14.37 -13.74
C GLU A 88 -7.63 14.22 -13.93
N GLY A 89 -8.40 14.77 -13.00
CA GLY A 89 -9.85 14.70 -13.00
C GLY A 89 -10.46 13.36 -12.59
N LYS A 90 -9.64 12.37 -12.19
CA LYS A 90 -10.10 11.05 -11.76
C LYS A 90 -10.14 10.94 -10.24
N ASP A 91 -11.00 10.03 -9.75
CA ASP A 91 -11.04 9.66 -8.34
C ASP A 91 -9.92 8.65 -8.02
N VAL A 92 -9.02 9.05 -7.13
CA VAL A 92 -7.91 8.21 -6.64
C VAL A 92 -8.19 7.83 -5.20
N ARG A 93 -8.44 6.55 -4.94
CA ARG A 93 -8.57 6.02 -3.57
C ARG A 93 -7.33 5.25 -3.18
N THR A 94 -6.76 5.59 -2.02
CA THR A 94 -5.59 4.92 -1.45
C THR A 94 -5.97 4.19 -0.17
N ILE A 95 -5.04 3.41 0.40
CA ILE A 95 -5.27 2.64 1.64
C ILE A 95 -5.73 3.52 2.81
N GLU A 96 -5.32 4.79 2.85
CA GLU A 96 -5.69 5.74 3.90
C GLU A 96 -7.19 6.04 3.92
N SER A 97 -7.91 5.85 2.82
CA SER A 97 -9.36 6.09 2.74
C SER A 97 -10.21 4.85 2.99
N VAL A 98 -9.61 3.66 3.12
CA VAL A 98 -10.37 2.41 3.33
C VAL A 98 -11.07 2.41 4.68
N ALA A 99 -10.46 3.02 5.70
CA ALA A 99 -11.07 3.22 7.02
C ALA A 99 -10.99 4.72 7.38
N PRO A 100 -11.99 5.52 7.00
CA PRO A 100 -11.95 6.97 7.24
C PRO A 100 -12.20 7.37 8.69
N GLY A 101 -12.55 6.42 9.55
CA GLY A 101 -12.85 6.60 10.98
C GLY A 101 -11.95 5.78 11.89
N PRO A 102 -12.29 5.73 13.20
CA PRO A 102 -11.51 5.00 14.19
C PRO A 102 -11.63 3.48 14.03
N GLU A 103 -12.67 3.00 13.34
CA GLU A 103 -12.89 1.58 13.14
C GLU A 103 -12.28 1.10 11.83
N LEU A 104 -11.64 -0.06 11.89
CA LEU A 104 -11.06 -0.69 10.71
C LEU A 104 -12.16 -1.18 9.77
N HIS A 105 -11.91 -1.12 8.48
CA HIS A 105 -12.75 -1.76 7.48
C HIS A 105 -12.75 -3.31 7.66
N PRO A 106 -13.84 -4.05 7.35
CA PRO A 106 -13.89 -5.51 7.46
C PRO A 106 -12.70 -6.23 6.87
N VAL A 107 -12.22 -5.82 5.71
CA VAL A 107 -11.02 -6.38 5.08
C VAL A 107 -9.78 -6.18 5.97
N GLN A 108 -9.58 -5.01 6.54
CA GLN A 108 -8.44 -4.74 7.42
C GLN A 108 -8.51 -5.58 8.70
N ARG A 109 -9.69 -5.67 9.33
CA ARG A 109 -9.90 -6.54 10.52
C ARG A 109 -9.60 -7.99 10.22
N ALA A 110 -10.08 -8.50 9.09
CA ALA A 110 -9.87 -9.87 8.67
C ALA A 110 -8.38 -10.16 8.41
N PHE A 111 -7.65 -9.24 7.77
CA PHE A 111 -6.19 -9.38 7.59
C PHE A 111 -5.45 -9.49 8.91
N LEU A 112 -5.85 -8.75 9.94
CA LEU A 112 -5.27 -8.83 11.27
C LEU A 112 -5.66 -10.14 11.97
N SER A 113 -6.95 -10.48 11.99
CA SER A 113 -7.46 -11.66 12.75
C SER A 113 -7.01 -12.99 12.15
N GLN A 114 -6.89 -13.08 10.81
CA GLN A 114 -6.45 -14.31 10.13
C GLN A 114 -4.94 -14.40 9.95
N GLY A 115 -4.17 -13.37 10.35
CA GLY A 115 -2.72 -13.33 10.13
C GLY A 115 -2.35 -13.16 8.65
N GLY A 116 -3.20 -12.48 7.87
CA GLY A 116 -2.94 -12.10 6.48
C GLY A 116 -1.86 -11.02 6.34
N SER A 117 -1.44 -10.42 7.45
CA SER A 117 -0.34 -9.45 7.50
C SER A 117 0.76 -9.95 8.45
N GLN A 118 2.02 -9.90 8.01
CA GLN A 118 3.21 -10.20 8.83
C GLN A 118 4.15 -9.00 8.84
N CYS A 119 5.03 -8.82 7.83
CA CYS A 119 5.88 -7.63 7.76
C CYS A 119 5.11 -6.36 7.40
N GLY A 120 3.89 -6.47 6.85
CA GLY A 120 3.01 -5.34 6.53
C GLY A 120 3.28 -4.67 5.18
N PHE A 121 4.40 -4.95 4.52
CA PHE A 121 4.84 -4.20 3.34
C PHE A 121 3.89 -4.33 2.13
N CYS A 122 3.43 -5.54 1.82
CA CYS A 122 2.49 -5.80 0.72
C CYS A 122 1.02 -5.61 1.12
N THR A 123 0.74 -5.50 2.42
CA THR A 123 -0.62 -5.52 2.97
C THR A 123 -1.52 -4.44 2.38
N PRO A 124 -1.10 -3.16 2.21
CA PRO A 124 -1.94 -2.14 1.60
C PRO A 124 -2.41 -2.52 0.20
N GLY A 125 -1.52 -3.03 -0.64
CA GLY A 125 -1.86 -3.46 -2.00
C GLY A 125 -2.89 -4.61 -2.02
N PHE A 126 -2.71 -5.62 -1.16
CA PHE A 126 -3.69 -6.71 -1.02
C PHE A 126 -5.04 -6.22 -0.51
N ILE A 127 -5.06 -5.31 0.45
CA ILE A 127 -6.31 -4.74 0.96
C ILE A 127 -7.04 -3.98 -0.15
N MET A 128 -6.35 -3.11 -0.90
CA MET A 128 -6.96 -2.38 -2.02
C MET A 128 -7.53 -3.33 -3.07
N THR A 129 -6.78 -4.35 -3.46
CA THR A 129 -7.25 -5.38 -4.41
C THR A 129 -8.47 -6.13 -3.87
N SER A 130 -8.45 -6.51 -2.58
CA SER A 130 -9.56 -7.24 -1.94
C SER A 130 -10.82 -6.39 -1.80
N VAL A 131 -10.68 -5.11 -1.46
CA VAL A 131 -11.81 -4.17 -1.40
C VAL A 131 -12.50 -4.08 -2.76
N ALA A 132 -11.73 -3.87 -3.84
CA ALA A 132 -12.29 -3.81 -5.19
C ALA A 132 -12.95 -5.12 -5.63
N LEU A 133 -12.39 -6.27 -5.23
CA LEU A 133 -13.03 -7.57 -5.48
C LEU A 133 -14.39 -7.64 -4.79
N LEU A 134 -14.45 -7.32 -3.49
CA LEU A 134 -15.66 -7.46 -2.67
C LEU A 134 -16.73 -6.41 -2.99
N GLU A 135 -16.35 -5.22 -3.45
CA GLU A 135 -17.28 -4.22 -4.00
C GLU A 135 -17.96 -4.73 -5.29
N ARG A 136 -17.24 -5.47 -6.13
CA ARG A 136 -17.75 -6.04 -7.39
C ARG A 136 -18.46 -7.37 -7.21
N ASN A 137 -17.92 -8.26 -6.39
CA ASN A 137 -18.47 -9.57 -6.07
C ASN A 137 -18.45 -9.80 -4.55
N PRO A 138 -19.59 -9.61 -3.85
CA PRO A 138 -19.67 -9.78 -2.40
C PRO A 138 -19.51 -11.23 -1.92
N LYS A 139 -19.61 -12.22 -2.82
CA LYS A 139 -19.52 -13.65 -2.50
C LYS A 139 -18.55 -14.36 -3.45
N PRO A 140 -17.25 -13.99 -3.44
CA PRO A 140 -16.29 -14.65 -4.32
C PRO A 140 -16.00 -16.07 -3.82
N ASP A 141 -15.77 -16.98 -4.77
CA ASP A 141 -15.24 -18.30 -4.46
C ASP A 141 -13.70 -18.27 -4.28
N ASP A 142 -13.12 -19.41 -3.91
CA ASP A 142 -11.67 -19.52 -3.67
C ASP A 142 -10.84 -19.21 -4.92
N ALA A 143 -11.30 -19.64 -6.09
CA ALA A 143 -10.61 -19.41 -7.36
C ALA A 143 -10.67 -17.93 -7.76
N GLU A 144 -11.81 -17.28 -7.58
CA GLU A 144 -11.99 -15.84 -7.84
C GLU A 144 -11.10 -14.97 -6.92
N ILE A 145 -11.03 -15.35 -5.62
CA ILE A 145 -10.14 -14.65 -4.68
C ILE A 145 -8.68 -14.81 -5.13
N ARG A 146 -8.23 -16.04 -5.40
CA ARG A 146 -6.85 -16.30 -5.83
C ARG A 146 -6.53 -15.58 -7.14
N PHE A 147 -7.46 -15.56 -8.08
CA PHE A 147 -7.30 -14.84 -9.34
C PHE A 147 -7.18 -13.34 -9.10
N ALA A 148 -8.06 -12.75 -8.29
CA ALA A 148 -8.04 -11.32 -8.02
C ALA A 148 -6.71 -10.87 -7.38
N ILE A 149 -6.17 -11.64 -6.43
CA ILE A 149 -4.92 -11.29 -5.74
C ILE A 149 -3.65 -11.77 -6.47
N SER A 150 -3.76 -12.42 -7.63
CA SER A 150 -2.60 -12.98 -8.35
C SER A 150 -1.58 -11.92 -8.80
N GLY A 151 -2.03 -10.68 -8.95
CA GLY A 151 -1.17 -9.52 -9.24
C GLY A 151 -0.42 -8.96 -8.03
N ASN A 152 -0.60 -9.54 -6.83
CA ASN A 152 0.03 -9.06 -5.61
C ASN A 152 1.01 -10.10 -5.06
N MET A 153 2.22 -9.67 -4.70
CA MET A 153 3.28 -10.55 -4.18
C MET A 153 3.43 -10.40 -2.68
N CYS A 154 3.46 -11.54 -1.97
CA CYS A 154 3.80 -11.61 -0.57
C CYS A 154 4.92 -12.65 -0.35
N ARG A 155 5.99 -12.26 0.36
CA ARG A 155 7.12 -13.15 0.68
C ARG A 155 6.96 -13.85 2.03
N CYS A 156 6.01 -13.44 2.87
CA CYS A 156 5.92 -13.84 4.27
C CYS A 156 4.83 -14.87 4.55
N THR A 157 3.59 -14.65 4.04
CA THR A 157 2.37 -15.33 4.50
C THR A 157 2.10 -16.67 3.84
N GLY A 158 2.69 -16.94 2.66
CA GLY A 158 2.35 -18.12 1.84
C GLY A 158 0.94 -18.06 1.24
N TYR A 159 0.29 -16.89 1.21
CA TYR A 159 -1.02 -16.56 0.59
C TYR A 159 -2.26 -17.16 1.26
N ASN A 160 -2.23 -18.38 1.81
CA ASN A 160 -3.41 -19.02 2.38
C ASN A 160 -4.12 -18.16 3.43
N LYS A 161 -3.34 -17.53 4.32
CA LYS A 161 -3.87 -16.58 5.33
C LYS A 161 -4.54 -15.35 4.71
N ILE A 162 -4.05 -14.89 3.58
CA ILE A 162 -4.64 -13.77 2.82
C ILE A 162 -5.97 -14.20 2.22
N VAL A 163 -6.02 -15.38 1.59
CA VAL A 163 -7.27 -15.92 1.02
C VAL A 163 -8.33 -16.09 2.10
N GLU A 164 -7.98 -16.67 3.25
CA GLU A 164 -8.90 -16.81 4.39
C GLU A 164 -9.36 -15.43 4.92
N ALA A 165 -8.47 -14.45 4.98
CA ALA A 165 -8.84 -13.09 5.38
C ALA A 165 -9.89 -12.49 4.43
N VAL A 166 -9.74 -12.67 3.12
CA VAL A 166 -10.73 -12.18 2.15
C VAL A 166 -12.09 -12.88 2.31
N LYS A 167 -12.10 -14.20 2.56
CA LYS A 167 -13.34 -14.97 2.83
C LYS A 167 -14.05 -14.46 4.08
N VAL A 168 -13.30 -14.26 5.18
CA VAL A 168 -13.83 -13.74 6.43
C VAL A 168 -14.39 -12.33 6.24
N ALA A 169 -13.67 -11.46 5.56
CA ALA A 169 -14.14 -10.12 5.23
C ALA A 169 -15.43 -10.13 4.40
N ALA A 170 -15.50 -11.02 3.42
CA ALA A 170 -16.69 -11.20 2.59
C ALA A 170 -17.91 -11.63 3.43
N ALA A 171 -17.73 -12.59 4.34
CA ALA A 171 -18.80 -13.06 5.24
C ALA A 171 -19.24 -11.95 6.22
N GLU A 172 -18.31 -11.15 6.73
CA GLU A 172 -18.61 -10.01 7.59
C GLU A 172 -19.41 -8.92 6.84
N LEU A 173 -19.00 -8.57 5.63
CA LEU A 173 -19.70 -7.58 4.79
C LEU A 173 -21.12 -8.01 4.44
N ARG A 174 -21.39 -9.31 4.34
CA ARG A 174 -22.74 -9.87 4.13
C ARG A 174 -23.55 -10.01 5.42
N GLY A 175 -22.96 -9.70 6.60
CA GLY A 175 -23.61 -9.85 7.90
C GLY A 175 -23.76 -11.30 8.36
N GLU A 176 -23.07 -12.26 7.75
CA GLU A 176 -23.09 -13.68 8.12
C GLU A 176 -22.33 -13.96 9.41
N ILE A 177 -21.32 -13.14 9.69
CA ILE A 177 -20.55 -13.17 10.93
C ILE A 177 -20.49 -11.78 11.56
N ARG A 178 -20.42 -11.73 12.90
CA ARG A 178 -20.18 -10.47 13.62
C ARG A 178 -18.70 -10.14 13.58
N PRO A 179 -18.34 -8.84 13.52
CA PRO A 179 -16.95 -8.43 13.67
C PRO A 179 -16.40 -9.00 15.00
N GLY A 180 -15.32 -9.77 14.88
CA GLY A 180 -14.55 -10.14 16.07
C GLY A 180 -13.93 -8.90 16.71
N PRO A 181 -13.63 -8.91 18.01
CA PRO A 181 -12.83 -7.85 18.60
C PRO A 181 -11.52 -7.72 17.81
N ALA A 182 -11.10 -6.50 17.55
CA ALA A 182 -9.79 -6.28 16.96
C ALA A 182 -8.76 -7.03 17.80
N PRO A 183 -7.84 -7.81 17.19
CA PRO A 183 -6.85 -8.54 17.99
C PRO A 183 -6.12 -7.52 18.86
N ALA A 184 -6.02 -7.81 20.17
CA ALA A 184 -5.21 -7.04 21.08
C ALA A 184 -3.75 -7.20 20.65
N GLY A 185 -3.33 -6.34 19.72
CA GLY A 185 -1.96 -6.28 19.25
C GLY A 185 -1.12 -5.37 20.14
N PRO A 186 0.19 -5.37 19.97
CA PRO A 186 1.09 -4.44 20.66
C PRO A 186 0.79 -2.95 20.33
N TRP A 187 -0.14 -2.70 19.43
CA TRP A 187 -0.65 -1.39 19.00
C TRP A 187 -2.02 -1.03 19.60
N ALA A 188 -2.64 -1.93 20.38
CA ALA A 188 -3.84 -1.56 21.10
C ALA A 188 -3.50 -0.33 21.97
N PRO A 189 -4.33 0.73 21.99
CA PRO A 189 -4.10 1.84 22.91
C PRO A 189 -4.01 1.23 24.29
N HIS A 190 -2.88 1.49 24.94
CA HIS A 190 -2.56 0.95 26.25
C HIS A 190 -3.74 1.19 27.19
N GLY A 191 -4.24 0.13 27.81
CA GLY A 191 -5.27 0.25 28.83
C GLY A 191 -4.78 1.15 29.98
N PRO A 192 -5.67 1.62 30.86
CA PRO A 192 -5.33 2.57 31.93
C PRO A 192 -4.22 2.12 32.88
N HIS A 193 -3.71 0.88 32.74
CA HIS A 193 -2.65 0.31 33.56
C HIS A 193 -1.26 0.22 32.88
N ASP A 194 -1.14 0.60 31.63
CA ASP A 194 0.17 0.66 30.97
C ASP A 194 0.92 1.92 31.40
N LYS A 195 1.78 1.74 32.41
CA LYS A 195 2.74 2.78 32.78
C LYS A 195 3.67 3.06 31.59
N PRO A 196 3.96 4.34 31.28
CA PRO A 196 4.92 4.67 30.24
C PRO A 196 6.23 3.94 30.55
N ARG A 197 6.78 3.22 29.56
CA ARG A 197 8.08 2.57 29.71
C ARG A 197 9.10 3.65 30.07
N THR A 198 9.45 3.70 31.35
CA THR A 198 10.58 4.50 31.81
C THR A 198 11.79 4.13 30.96
N LYS A 199 12.46 5.12 30.40
CA LYS A 199 13.72 4.94 29.67
C LYS A 199 14.61 4.00 30.46
N ALA A 200 14.97 2.85 29.88
CA ALA A 200 15.87 1.92 30.52
C ALA A 200 17.11 2.70 30.99
N ALA A 201 17.37 2.64 32.28
CA ALA A 201 18.57 3.24 32.85
C ALA A 201 19.78 2.71 32.07
N ARG A 202 20.60 3.62 31.53
CA ARG A 202 21.87 3.26 30.91
C ARG A 202 22.66 2.46 31.94
N ARG A 203 22.99 1.20 31.65
CA ARG A 203 23.94 0.44 32.44
C ARG A 203 25.26 1.22 32.51
N PRO A 204 25.82 1.46 33.71
CA PRO A 204 27.14 2.06 33.79
C PRO A 204 28.15 1.14 33.11
N GLY A 205 28.96 1.73 32.25
CA GLY A 205 29.97 1.02 31.48
C GLY A 205 30.91 0.25 32.37
N SER A 206 31.09 -1.04 32.09
CA SER A 206 32.21 -1.83 32.58
C SER A 206 33.47 -1.30 31.91
N GLY A 207 34.26 -0.55 32.66
CA GLY A 207 35.62 -0.19 32.26
C GLY A 207 36.47 -1.46 32.16
N GLY A 208 36.87 -1.81 30.95
CA GLY A 208 37.89 -2.84 30.69
C GLY A 208 39.23 -2.17 30.46
N GLU A 209 40.10 -2.24 31.45
CA GLU A 209 41.51 -1.97 31.27
C GLU A 209 42.11 -3.03 30.35
N GLY A 210 42.72 -2.60 29.24
CA GLY A 210 43.51 -3.45 28.37
C GLY A 210 44.96 -3.61 28.93
N PRO A 211 45.56 -4.80 28.78
CA PRO A 211 46.97 -5.02 29.22
C PRO A 211 47.97 -4.38 28.25
N ARG A 212 49.09 -4.00 28.83
CA ARG A 212 50.31 -3.42 28.22
C ARG A 212 50.96 -4.35 27.21
#